data_fc96c69ff87e2e03a994e6b82658287b
#
_entry.id   fc96c69ff87e2e03a994e6b82658287b
#
_cell.length_a   1.000
_cell.length_b   1.000
_cell.length_c   1.000
_cell.angle_alpha   90.00
_cell.angle_beta   90.00
_cell.angle_gamma   90.00
#
_symmetry.space_group_name_H-M   'P 1'
#
loop_
_entity.id
_entity.type
_entity.pdbx_description
1 polymer ?
#
loop_
_entity_poly.entity_id
_entity_poly.type
_entity_poly.pdbx_seq_one_letter_code
_entity_poly.pdbx_strand_id
1 'polypeptide(L)'
;MTAEKKLWLIEGIPGSGKSTAARKLGQTLHAQAYNEAELHPCDLAWHAVLSRAELDAFIARHPDKERAICENSAVCGEQMLLAYAQLGLDGEEFARMEAREVFNGRYAPEELMTLMEARWRGFAQRMTGRHIFECAFMQNPVGELMLFDDLPEEEIRKMQLRLAGCLAGCDVKLGYLRVPSVRATLESARAERVDDKGNPVWAEGVSQIIAQSPYGRAHGLSGWEGMVQFYETRQALELRLVRAMPFPTVIADASDHERAQRELAAFFGEA
;
A
#
# COMPACT_ATOMS: atom_id res chain seq x y z
N MET A 1 31.28 -2.99 12.01
CA MET A 1 30.32 -3.72 11.12
C MET A 1 29.18 -2.75 10.86
N THR A 2 28.95 -2.37 9.62
CA THR A 2 27.75 -1.60 9.25
C THR A 2 26.51 -2.44 9.57
N ALA A 3 25.52 -1.86 10.21
CA ALA A 3 24.27 -2.56 10.50
C ALA A 3 23.62 -3.03 9.18
N GLU A 4 23.12 -4.26 9.17
CA GLU A 4 22.38 -4.82 8.04
C GLU A 4 21.19 -3.90 7.71
N LYS A 5 20.94 -3.61 6.40
CA LYS A 5 19.85 -2.78 5.90
C LYS A 5 19.14 -3.54 4.79
N LYS A 6 18.32 -4.53 5.15
CA LYS A 6 17.56 -5.34 4.19
C LYS A 6 16.09 -4.93 4.16
N LEU A 7 15.58 -4.65 2.98
CA LEU A 7 14.18 -4.34 2.74
C LEU A 7 13.60 -5.26 1.67
N TRP A 8 12.59 -6.01 2.02
CA TRP A 8 11.85 -6.88 1.12
C TRP A 8 10.46 -6.33 0.88
N LEU A 9 10.13 -6.12 -0.38
CA LEU A 9 8.86 -5.58 -0.84
C LEU A 9 7.99 -6.72 -1.37
N ILE A 10 6.75 -6.82 -0.94
CA ILE A 10 5.77 -7.81 -1.40
C ILE A 10 4.59 -7.08 -2.02
N GLU A 11 4.43 -7.23 -3.33
CA GLU A 11 3.46 -6.49 -4.12
C GLU A 11 2.53 -7.42 -4.90
N GLY A 12 1.45 -6.88 -5.42
CA GLY A 12 0.42 -7.59 -6.19
C GLY A 12 -0.97 -7.00 -5.94
N ILE A 13 -1.97 -7.45 -6.69
CA ILE A 13 -3.34 -6.96 -6.56
C ILE A 13 -4.03 -7.44 -5.26
N PRO A 14 -5.16 -6.84 -4.85
CA PRO A 14 -5.97 -7.36 -3.75
C PRO A 14 -6.33 -8.84 -3.93
N GLY A 15 -6.27 -9.62 -2.85
CA GLY A 15 -6.55 -11.06 -2.86
C GLY A 15 -5.39 -11.95 -3.30
N SER A 16 -4.24 -11.40 -3.71
CA SER A 16 -3.07 -12.20 -4.13
C SER A 16 -2.32 -12.90 -2.98
N GLY A 17 -2.70 -12.69 -1.72
CA GLY A 17 -2.09 -13.34 -0.56
C GLY A 17 -0.90 -12.61 0.06
N LYS A 18 -0.65 -11.34 -0.30
CA LYS A 18 0.50 -10.54 0.18
C LYS A 18 0.62 -10.49 1.71
N SER A 19 -0.42 -10.09 2.41
CA SER A 19 -0.40 -9.91 3.88
C SER A 19 -0.10 -11.22 4.61
N THR A 20 -0.61 -12.35 4.09
CA THR A 20 -0.29 -13.68 4.62
C THR A 20 1.18 -14.03 4.34
N ALA A 21 1.68 -13.74 3.14
CA ALA A 21 3.08 -13.96 2.79
C ALA A 21 4.01 -13.08 3.64
N ALA A 22 3.73 -11.79 3.78
CA ALA A 22 4.52 -10.85 4.58
C ALA A 22 4.64 -11.32 6.04
N ARG A 23 3.53 -11.72 6.66
CA ARG A 23 3.51 -12.21 8.04
C ARG A 23 4.33 -13.49 8.21
N LYS A 24 4.14 -14.50 7.35
CA LYS A 24 4.86 -15.78 7.43
C LYS A 24 6.36 -15.60 7.15
N LEU A 25 6.71 -14.81 6.15
CA LEU A 25 8.10 -14.52 5.80
C LEU A 25 8.80 -13.68 6.89
N GLY A 26 8.08 -12.75 7.53
CA GLY A 26 8.58 -12.00 8.67
C GLY A 26 9.03 -12.93 9.81
N GLN A 27 8.22 -13.93 10.11
CA GLN A 27 8.56 -14.95 11.13
C GLN A 27 9.73 -15.82 10.68
N THR A 28 9.69 -16.36 9.46
CA THR A 28 10.70 -17.32 8.95
C THR A 28 12.07 -16.66 8.76
N LEU A 29 12.11 -15.42 8.29
CA LEU A 29 13.34 -14.70 7.96
C LEU A 29 13.80 -13.73 9.06
N HIS A 30 13.09 -13.74 10.22
CA HIS A 30 13.36 -12.84 11.35
C HIS A 30 13.38 -11.36 10.91
N ALA A 31 12.36 -10.95 10.16
CA ALA A 31 12.18 -9.59 9.67
C ALA A 31 10.94 -8.95 10.28
N GLN A 32 11.00 -7.64 10.52
CA GLN A 32 9.82 -6.87 10.92
C GLN A 32 8.92 -6.66 9.71
N ALA A 33 7.72 -7.24 9.76
CA ALA A 33 6.71 -7.07 8.72
C ALA A 33 5.80 -5.90 9.08
N TYR A 34 5.40 -5.12 8.06
CA TYR A 34 4.44 -4.04 8.15
C TYR A 34 3.35 -4.29 7.10
N ASN A 35 2.11 -4.25 7.55
CA ASN A 35 0.94 -4.46 6.70
C ASN A 35 0.22 -3.14 6.44
N GLU A 36 -0.64 -3.16 5.41
CA GLU A 36 -1.56 -2.06 5.12
C GLU A 36 -2.44 -1.74 6.34
N ALA A 37 -2.84 -0.48 6.48
CA ALA A 37 -3.66 0.06 7.58
C ALA A 37 -3.00 0.11 8.98
N GLU A 38 -1.75 -0.32 9.13
CA GLU A 38 -0.94 -0.09 10.34
C GLU A 38 -0.15 1.21 10.23
N LEU A 39 0.40 1.71 11.35
CA LEU A 39 1.36 2.81 11.27
C LEU A 39 2.61 2.34 10.53
N HIS A 40 2.67 2.70 9.26
CA HIS A 40 3.72 2.24 8.36
C HIS A 40 4.81 3.30 8.21
N PRO A 41 6.10 2.94 8.21
CA PRO A 41 7.18 3.91 8.07
C PRO A 41 7.23 4.65 6.74
N CYS A 42 6.70 4.06 5.67
CA CYS A 42 6.71 4.63 4.32
C CYS A 42 5.33 4.79 3.70
N ASP A 43 4.45 3.80 3.84
CA ASP A 43 3.11 3.83 3.26
C ASP A 43 2.29 4.99 3.82
N LEU A 44 1.38 5.50 3.00
CA LEU A 44 0.50 6.61 3.31
C LEU A 44 -0.99 6.23 3.22
N ALA A 45 -1.29 4.99 2.82
CA ALA A 45 -2.67 4.50 2.84
C ALA A 45 -3.21 4.50 4.27
N TRP A 46 -4.47 4.90 4.42
CA TRP A 46 -5.16 5.01 5.71
C TRP A 46 -4.50 5.99 6.70
N HIS A 47 -3.76 6.98 6.18
CA HIS A 47 -3.17 8.03 6.98
C HIS A 47 -3.84 9.38 6.70
N ALA A 48 -4.44 9.96 7.73
CA ALA A 48 -4.95 11.33 7.70
C ALA A 48 -3.81 12.32 7.93
N VAL A 49 -3.80 13.42 7.18
CA VAL A 49 -2.90 14.56 7.39
C VAL A 49 -3.58 15.58 8.28
N LEU A 50 -2.94 15.93 9.38
CA LEU A 50 -3.42 16.88 10.37
C LEU A 50 -2.34 17.90 10.68
N SER A 51 -2.71 19.12 11.03
CA SER A 51 -1.83 20.00 11.77
C SER A 51 -1.65 19.49 13.21
N ARG A 52 -0.63 19.94 13.90
CA ARG A 52 -0.44 19.62 15.32
C ARG A 52 -1.66 19.99 16.16
N ALA A 53 -2.21 21.19 15.94
CA ALA A 53 -3.38 21.69 16.67
C ALA A 53 -4.63 20.82 16.41
N GLU A 54 -4.80 20.31 15.18
CA GLU A 54 -5.92 19.43 14.86
C GLU A 54 -5.77 18.06 15.53
N LEU A 55 -4.55 17.52 15.59
CA LEU A 55 -4.28 16.28 16.31
C LEU A 55 -4.56 16.44 17.81
N ASP A 56 -4.08 17.52 18.42
CA ASP A 56 -4.31 17.82 19.83
C ASP A 56 -5.82 18.00 20.13
N ALA A 57 -6.56 18.67 19.23
CA ALA A 57 -8.00 18.79 19.34
C ALA A 57 -8.72 17.44 19.15
N PHE A 58 -8.21 16.57 18.29
CA PHE A 58 -8.74 15.21 18.12
C PHE A 58 -8.52 14.37 19.37
N ILE A 59 -7.34 14.40 19.97
CA ILE A 59 -7.04 13.73 21.26
C ILE A 59 -8.00 14.24 22.36
N ALA A 60 -8.20 15.56 22.45
CA ALA A 60 -9.09 16.13 23.46
C ALA A 60 -10.55 15.67 23.33
N ARG A 61 -11.03 15.35 22.13
CA ARG A 61 -12.36 14.77 21.91
C ARG A 61 -12.44 13.27 22.22
N HIS A 62 -11.29 12.57 22.20
CA HIS A 62 -11.22 11.11 22.40
C HIS A 62 -10.20 10.75 23.50
N PRO A 63 -10.41 11.20 24.74
CA PRO A 63 -9.47 10.98 25.84
C PRO A 63 -9.27 9.50 26.18
N ASP A 64 -10.26 8.67 25.91
CA ASP A 64 -10.20 7.21 26.03
C ASP A 64 -9.29 6.54 25.00
N LYS A 65 -9.00 7.22 23.89
CA LYS A 65 -8.15 6.77 22.79
C LYS A 65 -6.81 7.50 22.71
N GLU A 66 -6.49 8.41 23.63
CA GLU A 66 -5.28 9.25 23.59
C GLU A 66 -4.01 8.42 23.31
N ARG A 67 -3.83 7.34 24.07
CA ARG A 67 -2.66 6.47 23.90
C ARG A 67 -2.61 5.85 22.49
N ALA A 68 -3.72 5.31 22.00
CA ALA A 68 -3.78 4.70 20.68
C ALA A 68 -3.55 5.74 19.56
N ILE A 69 -4.10 6.95 19.70
CA ILE A 69 -3.88 8.07 18.77
C ILE A 69 -2.38 8.44 18.73
N CYS A 70 -1.75 8.59 19.89
CA CYS A 70 -0.33 8.91 19.96
C CYS A 70 0.56 7.83 19.37
N GLU A 71 0.27 6.55 19.67
CA GLU A 71 1.01 5.40 19.14
C GLU A 71 0.85 5.24 17.61
N ASN A 72 -0.27 5.71 17.04
CA ASN A 72 -0.56 5.67 15.60
C ASN A 72 -0.31 7.01 14.89
N SER A 73 0.42 7.93 15.52
CA SER A 73 0.77 9.23 14.94
C SER A 73 2.26 9.33 14.63
N ALA A 74 2.59 10.02 13.55
CA ALA A 74 3.97 10.31 13.17
C ALA A 74 4.13 11.76 12.65
N VAL A 75 5.27 12.38 12.94
CA VAL A 75 5.64 13.69 12.37
C VAL A 75 6.04 13.52 10.91
N CYS A 76 5.53 14.37 10.04
CA CYS A 76 5.90 14.44 8.64
C CYS A 76 6.07 15.90 8.20
N GLY A 77 7.29 16.39 8.24
CA GLY A 77 7.56 17.83 8.05
C GLY A 77 6.90 18.66 9.16
N GLU A 78 6.07 19.63 8.77
CA GLU A 78 5.27 20.45 9.68
C GLU A 78 3.90 19.83 10.03
N GLN A 79 3.57 18.69 9.44
CA GLN A 79 2.30 18.02 9.60
C GLN A 79 2.42 16.77 10.48
N MET A 80 1.28 16.27 10.92
CA MET A 80 1.12 15.00 11.60
C MET A 80 0.40 14.02 10.68
N LEU A 81 0.89 12.80 10.59
CA LEU A 81 0.19 11.68 9.98
C LEU A 81 -0.42 10.83 11.07
N LEU A 82 -1.69 10.50 10.92
CA LEU A 82 -2.44 9.63 11.83
C LEU A 82 -2.94 8.40 11.06
N ALA A 83 -2.42 7.22 11.38
CA ALA A 83 -2.96 5.95 10.90
C ALA A 83 -4.29 5.69 11.62
N TYR A 84 -5.40 6.03 10.97
CA TYR A 84 -6.70 6.12 11.63
C TYR A 84 -7.52 4.82 11.58
N ALA A 85 -7.22 3.90 10.65
CA ALA A 85 -8.03 2.69 10.44
C ALA A 85 -8.09 1.77 11.68
N GLN A 86 -7.03 1.75 12.50
CA GLN A 86 -6.93 0.90 13.68
C GLN A 86 -7.52 1.52 14.96
N LEU A 87 -8.03 2.75 14.90
CA LEU A 87 -8.45 3.48 16.10
C LEU A 87 -9.88 3.12 16.59
N GLY A 88 -10.62 2.29 15.86
CA GLY A 88 -11.99 1.93 16.21
C GLY A 88 -12.89 3.17 16.32
N LEU A 89 -12.81 4.07 15.35
CA LEU A 89 -13.62 5.28 15.27
C LEU A 89 -15.05 4.94 14.88
N ASP A 90 -16.01 5.73 15.32
CA ASP A 90 -17.38 5.67 14.79
C ASP A 90 -17.44 6.15 13.33
N GLY A 91 -18.55 5.92 12.66
CA GLY A 91 -18.68 6.20 11.23
C GLY A 91 -18.48 7.68 10.87
N GLU A 92 -18.86 8.62 11.75
CA GLU A 92 -18.70 10.05 11.49
C GLU A 92 -17.24 10.48 11.65
N GLU A 93 -16.57 10.08 12.72
CA GLU A 93 -15.17 10.39 12.94
C GLU A 93 -14.26 9.65 11.96
N PHE A 94 -14.61 8.40 11.58
CA PHE A 94 -13.90 7.69 10.52
C PHE A 94 -13.96 8.47 9.20
N ALA A 95 -15.15 8.89 8.77
CA ALA A 95 -15.33 9.68 7.55
C ALA A 95 -14.59 11.03 7.60
N ARG A 96 -14.47 11.65 8.78
CA ARG A 96 -13.67 12.88 8.96
C ARG A 96 -12.18 12.62 8.73
N MET A 97 -11.64 11.48 9.18
CA MET A 97 -10.25 11.12 8.95
C MET A 97 -10.03 10.71 7.49
N GLU A 98 -10.92 9.90 6.92
CA GLU A 98 -10.91 9.55 5.51
C GLU A 98 -10.93 10.79 4.60
N ALA A 99 -11.72 11.81 4.95
CA ALA A 99 -11.73 13.09 4.25
C ALA A 99 -10.38 13.83 4.29
N ARG A 100 -9.43 13.40 5.09
CA ARG A 100 -8.07 13.95 5.22
C ARG A 100 -6.97 12.96 4.85
N GLU A 101 -7.35 11.83 4.26
CA GLU A 101 -6.39 10.83 3.81
C GLU A 101 -5.44 11.40 2.76
N VAL A 102 -4.18 10.94 2.78
CA VAL A 102 -3.15 11.41 1.84
C VAL A 102 -3.49 11.04 0.41
N PHE A 103 -3.98 9.82 0.21
CA PHE A 103 -4.42 9.33 -1.10
C PHE A 103 -5.85 9.81 -1.45
N ASN A 104 -6.44 9.27 -2.47
CA ASN A 104 -7.77 9.59 -3.02
C ASN A 104 -7.83 10.93 -3.78
N GLY A 105 -6.80 11.24 -4.57
CA GLY A 105 -6.74 12.42 -5.45
C GLY A 105 -6.61 13.74 -4.70
N ARG A 106 -6.06 13.71 -3.49
CA ARG A 106 -5.96 14.89 -2.63
C ARG A 106 -4.80 15.81 -2.97
N TYR A 107 -3.70 15.22 -3.42
CA TYR A 107 -2.49 15.94 -3.78
C TYR A 107 -2.24 15.83 -5.27
N ALA A 108 -1.67 16.87 -5.86
CA ALA A 108 -1.13 16.74 -7.20
C ALA A 108 0.03 15.72 -7.22
N PRO A 109 0.27 15.01 -8.34
CA PRO A 109 1.26 13.91 -8.39
C PRO A 109 2.65 14.29 -7.86
N GLU A 110 3.15 15.48 -8.17
CA GLU A 110 4.46 15.94 -7.71
C GLU A 110 4.50 16.28 -6.21
N GLU A 111 3.40 16.77 -5.65
CA GLU A 111 3.29 17.02 -4.21
C GLU A 111 3.24 15.69 -3.45
N LEU A 112 2.44 14.73 -3.92
CA LEU A 112 2.39 13.38 -3.38
C LEU A 112 3.78 12.73 -3.43
N MET A 113 4.45 12.80 -4.59
CA MET A 113 5.79 12.25 -4.74
C MET A 113 6.81 12.89 -3.79
N THR A 114 6.74 14.19 -3.57
CA THR A 114 7.62 14.89 -2.61
C THR A 114 7.43 14.33 -1.19
N LEU A 115 6.18 14.14 -0.77
CA LEU A 115 5.83 13.57 0.53
C LEU A 115 6.34 12.12 0.66
N MET A 116 6.08 11.29 -0.35
CA MET A 116 6.53 9.90 -0.38
C MET A 116 8.04 9.79 -0.35
N GLU A 117 8.75 10.53 -1.21
CA GLU A 117 10.21 10.52 -1.25
C GLU A 117 10.83 10.91 0.09
N ALA A 118 10.28 11.91 0.77
CA ALA A 118 10.77 12.32 2.09
C ALA A 118 10.65 11.17 3.11
N ARG A 119 9.53 10.43 3.11
CA ARG A 119 9.33 9.28 3.98
C ARG A 119 10.27 8.12 3.65
N TRP A 120 10.35 7.73 2.37
CA TRP A 120 11.21 6.63 1.91
C TRP A 120 12.69 6.91 2.19
N ARG A 121 13.18 8.12 1.90
CA ARG A 121 14.55 8.53 2.23
C ARG A 121 14.79 8.54 3.74
N GLY A 122 13.86 9.09 4.51
CA GLY A 122 13.96 9.12 5.97
C GLY A 122 14.00 7.71 6.58
N PHE A 123 13.23 6.77 6.05
CA PHE A 123 13.29 5.37 6.44
C PHE A 123 14.63 4.74 6.04
N ALA A 124 15.05 4.85 4.79
CA ALA A 124 16.31 4.28 4.29
C ALA A 124 17.55 4.74 5.07
N GLN A 125 17.53 6.00 5.54
CA GLN A 125 18.62 6.55 6.37
C GLN A 125 18.68 5.88 7.74
N ARG A 126 17.52 5.67 8.39
CA ARG A 126 17.43 5.23 9.79
C ARG A 126 17.27 3.72 9.96
N MET A 127 16.80 3.01 8.92
CA MET A 127 16.53 1.58 9.04
C MET A 127 17.78 0.77 9.41
N THR A 128 17.59 -0.23 10.23
CA THR A 128 18.58 -1.25 10.57
C THR A 128 17.87 -2.60 10.67
N GLY A 129 18.57 -3.68 10.31
CA GLY A 129 17.99 -5.02 10.33
C GLY A 129 17.20 -5.35 9.05
N ARG A 130 16.20 -6.18 9.20
CA ARG A 130 15.39 -6.75 8.11
C ARG A 130 13.95 -6.29 8.21
N HIS A 131 13.41 -5.77 7.12
CA HIS A 131 12.04 -5.30 7.05
C HIS A 131 11.31 -5.90 5.85
N ILE A 132 10.03 -6.18 6.03
CA ILE A 132 9.12 -6.58 4.95
C ILE A 132 7.99 -5.56 4.88
N PHE A 133 7.78 -4.98 3.71
CA PHE A 133 6.65 -4.10 3.42
C PHE A 133 5.72 -4.76 2.41
N GLU A 134 4.43 -4.66 2.65
CA GLU A 134 3.42 -5.07 1.69
C GLU A 134 2.60 -3.86 1.22
N CYS A 135 2.19 -3.84 -0.03
CA CYS A 135 1.38 -2.79 -0.67
C CYS A 135 2.03 -1.40 -0.83
N ALA A 136 3.06 -1.09 -0.05
CA ALA A 136 3.56 0.26 0.15
C ALA A 136 4.32 0.84 -1.04
N PHE A 137 4.98 -0.01 -1.83
CA PHE A 137 5.87 0.44 -2.89
C PHE A 137 5.19 0.54 -4.26
N MET A 138 4.29 -0.38 -4.59
CA MET A 138 3.57 -0.37 -5.87
C MET A 138 2.07 -0.25 -5.69
N GLN A 139 1.43 -1.14 -4.93
CA GLN A 139 -0.03 -1.22 -4.89
C GLN A 139 -0.68 0.13 -4.66
N ASN A 140 -0.31 0.82 -3.60
CA ASN A 140 -0.97 2.06 -3.21
C ASN A 140 -0.56 3.24 -4.11
N PRO A 141 0.74 3.52 -4.36
CA PRO A 141 1.11 4.65 -5.22
C PRO A 141 0.70 4.46 -6.69
N VAL A 142 0.84 3.26 -7.27
CA VAL A 142 0.42 3.02 -8.65
C VAL A 142 -1.11 3.13 -8.78
N GLY A 143 -1.84 2.60 -7.78
CA GLY A 143 -3.29 2.73 -7.73
C GLY A 143 -3.75 4.18 -7.69
N GLU A 144 -3.12 5.01 -6.88
CA GLU A 144 -3.40 6.44 -6.78
C GLU A 144 -3.17 7.16 -8.11
N LEU A 145 -1.95 7.04 -8.66
CA LEU A 145 -1.56 7.68 -9.92
C LEU A 145 -2.40 7.25 -11.13
N MET A 146 -2.88 6.00 -11.13
CA MET A 146 -3.82 5.53 -12.15
C MET A 146 -5.23 6.10 -11.94
N LEU A 147 -5.80 5.90 -10.74
CA LEU A 147 -7.22 6.21 -10.51
C LEU A 147 -7.52 7.70 -10.49
N PHE A 148 -6.70 8.46 -9.79
CA PHE A 148 -7.02 9.85 -9.48
C PHE A 148 -6.32 10.86 -10.39
N ASP A 149 -5.17 10.51 -10.95
CA ASP A 149 -4.41 11.37 -11.83
C ASP A 149 -4.46 10.93 -13.31
N ASP A 150 -4.95 9.72 -13.58
CA ASP A 150 -5.02 9.13 -14.93
C ASP A 150 -3.70 9.27 -15.70
N LEU A 151 -2.59 9.05 -14.97
CA LEU A 151 -1.26 9.25 -15.55
C LEU A 151 -0.90 8.15 -16.56
N PRO A 152 -0.22 8.51 -17.66
CA PRO A 152 0.31 7.53 -18.59
C PRO A 152 1.40 6.66 -17.92
N GLU A 153 1.54 5.41 -18.38
CA GLU A 153 2.51 4.43 -17.84
C GLU A 153 3.92 4.99 -17.68
N GLU A 154 4.39 5.79 -18.64
CA GLU A 154 5.75 6.35 -18.61
C GLU A 154 5.95 7.31 -17.43
N GLU A 155 4.95 8.11 -17.08
CA GLU A 155 5.03 9.01 -15.92
C GLU A 155 4.97 8.21 -14.60
N ILE A 156 4.08 7.21 -14.52
CA ILE A 156 4.03 6.30 -13.36
C ILE A 156 5.38 5.59 -13.21
N ARG A 157 5.98 5.11 -14.30
CA ARG A 157 7.30 4.46 -14.29
C ARG A 157 8.39 5.39 -13.77
N LYS A 158 8.42 6.65 -14.23
CA LYS A 158 9.39 7.64 -13.73
C LYS A 158 9.23 7.86 -12.23
N MET A 159 8.00 7.98 -11.73
CA MET A 159 7.72 8.16 -10.31
C MET A 159 8.15 6.94 -9.49
N GLN A 160 7.87 5.72 -9.96
CA GLN A 160 8.34 4.49 -9.29
C GLN A 160 9.87 4.40 -9.24
N LEU A 161 10.57 4.78 -10.30
CA LEU A 161 12.03 4.83 -10.30
C LEU A 161 12.59 5.90 -9.35
N ARG A 162 11.90 7.03 -9.16
CA ARG A 162 12.27 8.04 -8.15
C ARG A 162 12.16 7.45 -6.74
N LEU A 163 11.09 6.71 -6.43
CA LEU A 163 10.93 6.02 -5.14
C LEU A 163 12.03 4.97 -4.95
N ALA A 164 12.32 4.17 -5.98
CA ALA A 164 13.43 3.21 -5.93
C ALA A 164 14.78 3.90 -5.63
N GLY A 165 15.02 5.07 -6.20
CA GLY A 165 16.20 5.90 -5.94
C GLY A 165 16.33 6.35 -4.48
N CYS A 166 15.21 6.47 -3.75
CA CYS A 166 15.24 6.81 -2.31
C CYS A 166 15.84 5.69 -1.45
N LEU A 167 15.89 4.47 -1.97
CA LEU A 167 16.42 3.27 -1.29
C LEU A 167 17.89 2.99 -1.59
N ALA A 168 18.59 3.92 -2.23
CA ALA A 168 20.02 3.77 -2.52
C ALA A 168 20.81 3.49 -1.23
N GLY A 169 21.66 2.45 -1.27
CA GLY A 169 22.44 2.00 -0.10
C GLY A 169 21.71 1.01 0.82
N CYS A 170 20.48 0.60 0.49
CA CYS A 170 19.78 -0.51 1.11
C CYS A 170 19.86 -1.76 0.23
N ASP A 171 19.90 -2.94 0.84
CA ASP A 171 19.73 -4.22 0.15
C ASP A 171 18.22 -4.45 -0.04
N VAL A 172 17.74 -4.14 -1.25
CA VAL A 172 16.31 -4.19 -1.58
C VAL A 172 16.03 -5.36 -2.52
N LYS A 173 15.00 -6.14 -2.21
CA LYS A 173 14.45 -7.16 -3.12
C LYS A 173 12.94 -7.01 -3.21
N LEU A 174 12.37 -7.23 -4.39
CA LEU A 174 10.93 -7.14 -4.62
C LEU A 174 10.38 -8.46 -5.13
N GLY A 175 9.38 -8.99 -4.41
CA GLY A 175 8.56 -10.12 -4.83
C GLY A 175 7.17 -9.64 -5.24
N TYR A 176 6.76 -10.00 -6.46
CA TYR A 176 5.43 -9.72 -6.96
C TYR A 176 4.59 -10.99 -7.03
N LEU A 177 3.45 -11.00 -6.36
CA LEU A 177 2.48 -12.09 -6.37
C LEU A 177 1.52 -11.92 -7.56
N ARG A 178 1.86 -12.54 -8.68
CA ARG A 178 1.02 -12.52 -9.89
C ARG A 178 -0.10 -13.54 -9.76
N VAL A 179 -1.34 -13.10 -9.98
CA VAL A 179 -2.50 -14.01 -10.10
C VAL A 179 -2.76 -14.35 -11.57
N PRO A 180 -3.03 -15.62 -11.90
CA PRO A 180 -3.30 -16.03 -13.30
C PRO A 180 -4.66 -15.55 -13.80
N SER A 181 -5.62 -15.37 -12.91
CA SER A 181 -6.95 -14.83 -13.20
C SER A 181 -7.30 -13.77 -12.17
N VAL A 182 -7.27 -12.51 -12.61
CA VAL A 182 -7.68 -11.37 -11.77
C VAL A 182 -9.13 -11.52 -11.34
N ARG A 183 -10.02 -11.86 -12.27
CA ARG A 183 -11.44 -12.09 -11.99
C ARG A 183 -11.64 -13.09 -10.87
N ALA A 184 -11.08 -14.31 -11.00
CA ALA A 184 -11.27 -15.35 -10.00
C ALA A 184 -10.71 -14.94 -8.61
N THR A 185 -9.58 -14.24 -8.59
CA THR A 185 -8.99 -13.72 -7.35
C THR A 185 -9.88 -12.68 -6.68
N LEU A 186 -10.44 -11.76 -7.46
CA LEU A 186 -11.35 -10.74 -6.94
C LEU A 186 -12.69 -11.34 -6.51
N GLU A 187 -13.20 -12.39 -7.18
CA GLU A 187 -14.38 -13.14 -6.76
C GLU A 187 -14.17 -13.79 -5.39
N SER A 188 -13.01 -14.41 -5.16
CA SER A 188 -12.66 -14.97 -3.85
C SER A 188 -12.58 -13.87 -2.78
N ALA A 189 -11.88 -12.78 -3.08
CA ALA A 189 -11.77 -11.64 -2.16
C ALA A 189 -13.13 -10.98 -1.85
N ARG A 190 -14.04 -10.93 -2.84
CA ARG A 190 -15.41 -10.45 -2.66
C ARG A 190 -16.23 -11.35 -1.74
N ALA A 191 -16.05 -12.66 -1.85
CA ALA A 191 -16.76 -13.64 -1.02
C ALA A 191 -16.26 -13.64 0.43
N GLU A 192 -14.98 -13.32 0.64
CA GLU A 192 -14.37 -13.29 1.98
C GLU A 192 -14.61 -11.96 2.73
N ARG A 193 -14.73 -10.84 2.00
CA ARG A 193 -14.80 -9.47 2.57
C ARG A 193 -16.23 -8.96 2.57
N VAL A 194 -17.04 -9.55 3.41
CA VAL A 194 -18.45 -9.24 3.59
C VAL A 194 -18.72 -8.59 4.95
N ASP A 195 -19.83 -7.87 5.07
CA ASP A 195 -20.33 -7.38 6.36
C ASP A 195 -20.98 -8.54 7.18
N ASP A 196 -21.43 -8.22 8.38
CA ASP A 196 -22.12 -9.19 9.27
C ASP A 196 -23.39 -9.79 8.66
N LYS A 197 -23.92 -9.20 7.58
CA LYS A 197 -25.11 -9.65 6.84
C LYS A 197 -24.76 -10.42 5.56
N GLY A 198 -23.48 -10.57 5.24
CA GLY A 198 -22.98 -11.23 4.04
C GLY A 198 -22.96 -10.35 2.79
N ASN A 199 -23.14 -9.02 2.91
CA ASN A 199 -23.04 -8.12 1.76
C ASN A 199 -21.58 -7.86 1.38
N PRO A 200 -21.22 -7.82 0.08
CA PRO A 200 -19.85 -7.64 -0.39
C PRO A 200 -19.41 -6.17 -0.37
N VAL A 201 -19.48 -5.53 0.79
CA VAL A 201 -19.27 -4.08 0.99
C VAL A 201 -17.92 -3.59 0.48
N TRP A 202 -16.87 -4.42 0.61
CA TRP A 202 -15.56 -4.07 0.08
C TRP A 202 -15.58 -3.94 -1.47
N ALA A 203 -16.13 -4.93 -2.16
CA ALA A 203 -16.18 -4.91 -3.62
C ALA A 203 -17.08 -3.80 -4.16
N GLU A 204 -18.18 -3.52 -3.48
CA GLU A 204 -19.09 -2.41 -3.81
C GLU A 204 -18.40 -1.06 -3.63
N GLY A 205 -17.73 -0.84 -2.50
CA GLY A 205 -17.00 0.40 -2.22
C GLY A 205 -15.87 0.64 -3.24
N VAL A 206 -15.03 -0.37 -3.50
CA VAL A 206 -13.95 -0.25 -4.49
C VAL A 206 -14.50 -0.02 -5.91
N SER A 207 -15.56 -0.72 -6.30
CA SER A 207 -16.20 -0.51 -7.61
C SER A 207 -16.73 0.92 -7.75
N GLN A 208 -17.27 1.49 -6.69
CA GLN A 208 -17.77 2.86 -6.67
C GLN A 208 -16.63 3.88 -6.76
N ILE A 209 -15.54 3.68 -6.02
CA ILE A 209 -14.35 4.52 -6.09
C ILE A 209 -13.80 4.53 -7.52
N ILE A 210 -13.63 3.35 -8.13
CA ILE A 210 -13.15 3.24 -9.52
C ILE A 210 -14.08 3.99 -10.47
N ALA A 211 -15.39 3.75 -10.39
CA ALA A 211 -16.36 4.40 -11.29
C ALA A 211 -16.39 5.92 -11.15
N GLN A 212 -16.14 6.45 -9.96
CA GLN A 212 -16.14 7.89 -9.66
C GLN A 212 -14.77 8.56 -9.89
N SER A 213 -13.70 7.77 -10.04
CA SER A 213 -12.37 8.32 -10.30
C SER A 213 -12.26 8.99 -11.67
N PRO A 214 -11.29 9.89 -11.89
CA PRO A 214 -10.97 10.41 -13.22
C PRO A 214 -10.72 9.29 -14.25
N TYR A 215 -9.89 8.32 -13.89
CA TYR A 215 -9.61 7.15 -14.74
C TYR A 215 -10.88 6.36 -15.08
N GLY A 216 -11.68 6.01 -14.08
CA GLY A 216 -12.91 5.23 -14.31
C GLY A 216 -13.89 5.93 -15.24
N ARG A 217 -14.06 7.26 -15.09
CA ARG A 217 -14.90 8.05 -15.99
C ARG A 217 -14.33 8.12 -17.41
N ALA A 218 -13.03 8.36 -17.55
CA ALA A 218 -12.37 8.44 -18.85
C ALA A 218 -12.43 7.11 -19.63
N HIS A 219 -12.35 5.98 -18.92
CA HIS A 219 -12.37 4.63 -19.50
C HIS A 219 -13.72 3.93 -19.43
N GLY A 220 -14.78 4.60 -18.97
CA GLY A 220 -16.14 4.05 -18.90
C GLY A 220 -16.30 2.88 -17.95
N LEU A 221 -15.49 2.83 -16.87
CA LEU A 221 -15.50 1.73 -15.91
C LEU A 221 -16.64 1.90 -14.91
N SER A 222 -17.40 0.84 -14.67
CA SER A 222 -18.47 0.86 -13.67
C SER A 222 -18.77 -0.54 -13.11
N GLY A 223 -19.22 -0.58 -11.85
CA GLY A 223 -19.61 -1.82 -11.18
C GLY A 223 -18.50 -2.88 -11.15
N TRP A 224 -18.92 -4.12 -10.98
CA TRP A 224 -18.01 -5.27 -10.87
C TRP A 224 -17.10 -5.44 -12.10
N GLU A 225 -17.65 -5.34 -13.30
CA GLU A 225 -16.88 -5.50 -14.55
C GLU A 225 -15.81 -4.41 -14.69
N GLY A 226 -16.15 -3.16 -14.35
CA GLY A 226 -15.18 -2.07 -14.33
C GLY A 226 -14.06 -2.29 -13.31
N MET A 227 -14.37 -2.84 -12.14
CA MET A 227 -13.38 -3.20 -11.13
C MET A 227 -12.43 -4.30 -11.64
N VAL A 228 -12.96 -5.36 -12.26
CA VAL A 228 -12.14 -6.43 -12.84
C VAL A 228 -11.22 -5.88 -13.91
N GLN A 229 -11.74 -5.10 -14.86
CA GLN A 229 -10.96 -4.50 -15.95
C GLN A 229 -9.86 -3.57 -15.42
N PHE A 230 -10.15 -2.76 -14.40
CA PHE A 230 -9.14 -1.92 -13.75
C PHE A 230 -7.98 -2.76 -13.20
N TYR A 231 -8.26 -3.78 -12.42
CA TYR A 231 -7.22 -4.61 -11.81
C TYR A 231 -6.46 -5.48 -12.83
N GLU A 232 -7.09 -5.88 -13.93
CA GLU A 232 -6.38 -6.52 -15.06
C GLU A 232 -5.37 -5.57 -15.69
N THR A 233 -5.80 -4.34 -15.97
CA THR A 233 -4.93 -3.27 -16.50
C THR A 233 -3.80 -2.94 -15.53
N ARG A 234 -4.13 -2.81 -14.26
CA ARG A 234 -3.18 -2.49 -13.21
C ARG A 234 -2.15 -3.60 -13.01
N GLN A 235 -2.56 -4.88 -12.92
CA GLN A 235 -1.60 -5.99 -12.82
C GLN A 235 -0.66 -6.02 -14.04
N ALA A 236 -1.18 -5.81 -15.23
CA ALA A 236 -0.37 -5.77 -16.44
C ALA A 236 0.68 -4.64 -16.39
N LEU A 237 0.29 -3.45 -15.91
CA LEU A 237 1.20 -2.32 -15.69
C LEU A 237 2.25 -2.66 -14.62
N GLU A 238 1.82 -3.10 -13.45
CA GLU A 238 2.72 -3.43 -12.32
C GLU A 238 3.78 -4.48 -12.72
N LEU A 239 3.40 -5.50 -13.51
CA LEU A 239 4.35 -6.50 -14.03
C LEU A 239 5.41 -5.91 -14.97
N ARG A 240 5.10 -4.83 -15.71
CA ARG A 240 6.11 -4.10 -16.50
C ARG A 240 6.99 -3.24 -15.60
N LEU A 241 6.41 -2.57 -14.60
CA LEU A 241 7.16 -1.79 -13.62
C LEU A 241 8.13 -2.65 -12.82
N VAL A 242 7.73 -3.83 -12.34
CA VAL A 242 8.59 -4.78 -11.62
C VAL A 242 9.85 -5.10 -12.43
N ARG A 243 9.71 -5.36 -13.73
CA ARG A 243 10.85 -5.66 -14.62
C ARG A 243 11.79 -4.47 -14.86
N ALA A 244 11.31 -3.26 -14.60
CA ALA A 244 12.09 -2.03 -14.77
C ALA A 244 12.80 -1.57 -13.48
N MET A 245 12.58 -2.25 -12.34
CA MET A 245 13.18 -1.87 -11.07
C MET A 245 14.70 -2.07 -11.05
N PRO A 246 15.47 -1.18 -10.40
CA PRO A 246 16.93 -1.23 -10.39
C PRO A 246 17.50 -2.22 -9.35
N PHE A 247 16.67 -3.00 -8.68
CA PHE A 247 17.04 -4.00 -7.68
C PHE A 247 16.48 -5.38 -8.05
N PRO A 248 16.98 -6.48 -7.43
CA PRO A 248 16.52 -7.83 -7.74
C PRO A 248 15.01 -7.99 -7.55
N THR A 249 14.37 -8.66 -8.52
CA THR A 249 12.91 -8.90 -8.50
C THR A 249 12.59 -10.36 -8.81
N VAL A 250 11.50 -10.86 -8.23
CA VAL A 250 10.90 -12.16 -8.57
C VAL A 250 9.40 -11.99 -8.77
N ILE A 251 8.84 -12.71 -9.75
CA ILE A 251 7.40 -12.78 -9.99
C ILE A 251 6.96 -14.20 -9.68
N ALA A 252 6.32 -14.40 -8.53
CA ALA A 252 5.81 -15.69 -8.08
C ALA A 252 4.35 -15.87 -8.50
N ASP A 253 3.98 -17.09 -8.88
CA ASP A 253 2.60 -17.44 -9.23
C ASP A 253 1.78 -17.65 -7.97
N ALA A 254 0.81 -16.77 -7.73
CA ALA A 254 -0.05 -16.78 -6.56
C ALA A 254 -1.22 -17.78 -6.64
N SER A 255 -1.33 -18.59 -7.70
CA SER A 255 -2.32 -19.67 -7.76
C SER A 255 -2.05 -20.80 -6.76
N ASP A 256 -0.78 -20.94 -6.36
CA ASP A 256 -0.34 -21.82 -5.28
C ASP A 256 0.40 -20.97 -4.23
N HIS A 257 -0.35 -20.54 -3.22
CA HIS A 257 0.17 -19.66 -2.16
C HIS A 257 1.36 -20.26 -1.40
N GLU A 258 1.38 -21.60 -1.16
CA GLU A 258 2.50 -22.22 -0.46
C GLU A 258 3.76 -22.25 -1.32
N ARG A 259 3.62 -22.56 -2.60
CA ARG A 259 4.72 -22.52 -3.55
C ARG A 259 5.27 -21.10 -3.70
N ALA A 260 4.39 -20.11 -3.87
CA ALA A 260 4.79 -18.70 -3.96
C ALA A 260 5.54 -18.24 -2.71
N GLN A 261 5.07 -18.64 -1.51
CA GLN A 261 5.76 -18.31 -0.26
C GLN A 261 7.15 -18.96 -0.16
N ARG A 262 7.30 -20.23 -0.60
CA ARG A 262 8.61 -20.90 -0.64
C ARG A 262 9.56 -20.22 -1.62
N GLU A 263 9.06 -19.81 -2.79
CA GLU A 263 9.84 -19.09 -3.81
C GLU A 263 10.31 -17.73 -3.27
N LEU A 264 9.42 -16.95 -2.65
CA LEU A 264 9.76 -15.69 -2.01
C LEU A 264 10.75 -15.88 -0.85
N ALA A 265 10.59 -16.93 -0.02
CA ALA A 265 11.49 -17.22 1.09
C ALA A 265 12.91 -17.53 0.59
N ALA A 266 13.04 -18.34 -0.45
CA ALA A 266 14.33 -18.65 -1.08
C ALA A 266 14.96 -17.36 -1.64
N PHE A 267 14.20 -16.59 -2.43
CA PHE A 267 14.68 -15.36 -3.05
C PHE A 267 15.12 -14.29 -2.03
N PHE A 268 14.37 -14.08 -0.97
CA PHE A 268 14.71 -13.10 0.07
C PHE A 268 15.83 -13.61 1.00
N GLY A 269 15.91 -14.93 1.24
CA GLY A 269 16.92 -15.55 2.10
C GLY A 269 18.29 -15.72 1.47
N GLU A 270 18.43 -15.60 0.13
CA GLU A 270 19.72 -15.60 -0.55
C GLU A 270 20.54 -14.37 -0.12
N ALA A 271 21.82 -14.62 0.23
CA ALA A 271 22.73 -13.59 0.75
C ALA A 271 23.24 -12.65 -0.35
#